data_9e8b0b89838cb603ecaad073046d441d
#
_entry.id   9e8b0b89838cb603ecaad073046d441d
#
_cell.length_a   1.000
_cell.length_b   1.000
_cell.length_c   1.000
_cell.angle_alpha   90.00
_cell.angle_beta   90.00
_cell.angle_gamma   90.00
#
_symmetry.space_group_name_H-M   'P 1'
#
loop_
_entity.id
_entity.type
_entity.pdbx_description
1 polymer ?
#
loop_
_entity_poly.entity_id
_entity_poly.type
_entity_poly.pdbx_seq_one_letter_code
_entity_poly.pdbx_strand_id
1 'polypeptide(L)' 'MKTYGFEVAHGYEVLKGVVDANSKEEAKTKILEEEWEDIIDTYDVEDCTIGYEIIDIWEVD' A
#
# COMPACT_ATOMS: atom_id res chain seq x y z
N MET A 1 0.49 -14.52 11.10
CA MET A 1 0.64 -13.39 10.20
C MET A 1 -0.64 -12.58 10.19
N LYS A 2 -0.53 -11.25 10.11
CA LYS A 2 -1.69 -10.38 10.09
C LYS A 2 -1.91 -9.82 8.69
N THR A 3 -3.14 -9.40 8.40
CA THR A 3 -3.45 -8.76 7.14
C THR A 3 -3.58 -7.26 7.35
N TYR A 4 -2.91 -6.49 6.53
CA TYR A 4 -2.96 -5.03 6.57
C TYR A 4 -3.56 -4.49 5.28
N GLY A 5 -4.46 -3.53 5.43
CA GLY A 5 -4.91 -2.75 4.30
C GLY A 5 -4.01 -1.54 4.14
N PHE A 6 -3.86 -1.04 2.93
CA PHE A 6 -3.00 0.11 2.69
C PHE A 6 -3.48 0.97 1.54
N GLU A 7 -3.02 2.22 1.56
CA GLU A 7 -3.11 3.12 0.43
C GLU A 7 -1.71 3.63 0.13
N VAL A 8 -1.29 3.57 -1.12
CA VAL A 8 0.02 4.03 -1.52
C VAL A 8 -0.10 4.84 -2.82
N ALA A 9 0.59 5.98 -2.88
CA ALA A 9 0.61 6.82 -4.07
C ALA A 9 1.86 6.49 -4.90
N HIS A 10 1.69 6.43 -6.21
CA HIS A 10 2.78 6.18 -7.16
C HIS A 10 2.45 6.84 -8.48
N GLY A 11 3.27 7.79 -8.91
CA GLY A 11 3.00 8.53 -10.13
C GLY A 11 1.71 9.33 -10.00
N TYR A 12 0.80 9.13 -10.95
CA TYR A 12 -0.50 9.79 -10.93
C TYR A 12 -1.62 8.87 -10.43
N GLU A 13 -1.26 7.81 -9.71
CA GLU A 13 -2.22 6.84 -9.20
C GLU A 13 -2.10 6.64 -7.70
N VAL A 14 -3.22 6.28 -7.09
CA VAL A 14 -3.24 5.78 -5.73
C VAL A 14 -3.75 4.35 -5.78
N LEU A 15 -3.02 3.45 -5.15
CA LEU A 15 -3.35 2.03 -5.10
C LEU A 15 -3.85 1.67 -3.71
N LYS A 16 -4.95 0.93 -3.66
CA LYS A 16 -5.48 0.38 -2.41
C LYS A 16 -5.38 -1.13 -2.48
N GLY A 17 -4.83 -1.74 -1.46
CA GLY A 17 -4.67 -3.18 -1.48
C GLY A 17 -4.50 -3.78 -0.11
N VAL A 18 -4.15 -5.06 -0.08
CA VAL A 18 -3.90 -5.80 1.15
C VAL A 18 -2.56 -6.51 1.06
N VAL A 19 -1.93 -6.67 2.21
CA VAL A 19 -0.65 -7.34 2.32
C VAL A 19 -0.60 -8.08 3.67
N ASP A 20 -0.05 -9.29 3.64
CA ASP A 20 0.15 -10.08 4.86
C ASP A 20 1.54 -9.81 5.40
N ALA A 21 1.63 -9.56 6.70
CA ALA A 21 2.90 -9.27 7.36
C ALA A 21 2.80 -9.58 8.84
N ASN A 22 3.95 -9.71 9.50
CA ASN A 22 3.99 -9.98 10.92
C ASN A 22 3.83 -8.72 11.77
N SER A 23 4.11 -7.56 11.16
CA SER A 23 4.02 -6.28 11.85
C SER A 23 3.74 -5.17 10.83
N LYS A 24 3.35 -4.01 11.34
CA LYS A 24 3.12 -2.83 10.50
C LYS A 24 4.41 -2.40 9.78
N GLU A 25 5.54 -2.52 10.45
CA GLU A 25 6.84 -2.18 9.86
C GLU A 25 7.18 -3.10 8.70
N GLU A 26 6.93 -4.40 8.86
CA GLU A 26 7.14 -5.36 7.78
C GLU A 26 6.17 -5.08 6.62
N ALA A 27 4.92 -4.71 6.94
CA ALA A 27 3.95 -4.36 5.92
C ALA A 27 4.43 -3.17 5.08
N LYS A 28 4.99 -2.14 5.73
CA LYS A 28 5.53 -0.98 5.02
C LYS A 28 6.64 -1.39 4.05
N THR A 29 7.55 -2.24 4.51
CA THR A 29 8.65 -2.72 3.68
C THR A 29 8.13 -3.47 2.46
N LYS A 30 7.17 -4.36 2.68
CA LYS A 30 6.58 -5.12 1.58
C LYS A 30 5.87 -4.22 0.57
N ILE A 31 5.15 -3.22 1.04
CA ILE A 31 4.45 -2.28 0.16
C ILE A 31 5.45 -1.51 -0.71
N LEU A 32 6.53 -1.03 -0.12
CA LEU A 32 7.55 -0.28 -0.85
C LEU A 32 8.32 -1.15 -1.83
N GLU A 33 8.34 -2.47 -1.62
CA GLU A 33 8.98 -3.43 -2.52
C GLU A 33 7.99 -4.09 -3.48
N GLU A 34 6.75 -3.60 -3.51
CA GLU A 34 5.68 -4.11 -4.37
C GLU A 34 5.35 -5.58 -4.13
N GLU A 35 5.46 -6.02 -2.88
CA GLU A 35 5.21 -7.41 -2.50
C GLU A 35 3.85 -7.59 -1.82
N TRP A 36 2.85 -6.85 -2.28
CA TRP A 36 1.49 -6.99 -1.74
C TRP A 36 0.77 -8.21 -2.31
N GLU A 37 -0.25 -8.66 -1.57
CA GLU A 37 -1.03 -9.85 -1.97
C GLU A 37 -2.04 -9.51 -3.06
N ASP A 38 -2.71 -8.37 -2.95
CA ASP A 38 -3.75 -8.01 -3.90
C ASP A 38 -3.96 -6.50 -3.91
N ILE A 39 -4.36 -5.99 -5.06
CA ILE A 39 -4.80 -4.60 -5.21
C ILE A 39 -6.30 -4.62 -5.38
N ILE A 40 -7.00 -3.96 -4.47
CA ILE A 40 -8.46 -3.93 -4.44
C ILE A 40 -9.01 -2.83 -5.34
N ASP A 41 -8.34 -1.68 -5.36
CA ASP A 41 -8.81 -0.51 -6.10
C ASP A 41 -7.65 0.39 -6.49
N THR A 42 -7.84 1.14 -7.57
CA THR A 42 -6.89 2.16 -7.99
C THR A 42 -7.67 3.39 -8.44
N TYR A 43 -7.12 4.57 -8.22
CA TYR A 43 -7.73 5.78 -8.75
C TYR A 43 -6.65 6.80 -9.11
N ASP A 44 -6.98 7.67 -10.07
CA ASP A 44 -6.06 8.67 -10.57
C ASP A 44 -6.10 9.92 -9.70
N VAL A 45 -4.95 10.57 -9.58
CA VAL A 45 -4.82 11.84 -8.86
C VAL A 45 -4.11 12.85 -9.75
N GLU A 46 -4.26 14.13 -9.45
CA GLU A 46 -3.67 15.19 -10.26
C GLU A 46 -2.18 15.40 -9.99
N ASP A 47 -1.77 15.15 -8.76
CA ASP A 47 -0.38 15.37 -8.35
C ASP A 47 0.47 14.12 -8.56
N CYS A 48 1.62 14.29 -9.20
CA CYS A 48 2.55 13.19 -9.42
C CYS A 48 3.38 12.92 -8.17
N THR A 49 3.46 11.66 -7.77
CA THR A 49 4.28 11.22 -6.66
C THR A 49 5.52 10.49 -7.20
N ILE A 50 6.69 10.93 -6.79
CA ILE A 50 7.94 10.28 -7.19
C ILE A 50 8.17 9.08 -6.27
N GLY A 51 8.27 7.88 -6.86
CA GLY A 51 8.41 6.64 -6.11
C GLY A 51 7.09 6.25 -5.45
N TYR A 52 7.17 5.47 -4.38
CA TYR A 52 6.01 5.06 -3.61
C TYR A 52 5.91 5.85 -2.33
N GLU A 53 4.75 6.44 -2.07
CA GLU A 53 4.49 7.15 -0.83
C GLU A 53 3.30 6.51 -0.15
N ILE A 54 3.53 5.96 1.04
CA ILE A 54 2.46 5.30 1.81
C ILE A 54 1.58 6.37 2.44
N ILE A 55 0.29 6.36 2.08
CA ILE A 55 -0.68 7.31 2.61
C ILE A 55 -1.24 6.80 3.93
N ASP A 56 -1.58 5.52 4.00
CA ASP A 56 -2.16 4.92 5.19
C ASP A 56 -1.94 3.43 5.22
N ILE A 57 -1.88 2.86 6.42
CA ILE A 57 -1.80 1.42 6.66
C ILE A 57 -2.66 1.13 7.88
N TRP A 58 -3.51 0.11 7.80
CA TRP A 58 -4.37 -0.29 8.91
C TRP A 58 -4.45 -1.81 9.00
N GLU A 59 -4.70 -2.30 10.19
CA GLU A 59 -4.87 -3.73 10.42
C GLU A 59 -6.31 -4.11 10.06
N VAL A 60 -6.45 -5.12 9.21
CA VAL A 60 -7.76 -5.54 8.70
C VAL A 60 -8.45 -6.54 9.62
N ASP A 61 -7.70 -7.33 10.34
CA ASP A 61 -8.24 -8.36 11.24
C ASP A 61 -8.60 -7.81 12.59
#